data_3e15ee3802eb077ebe907c3f2039053a
#
_entry.id   3e15ee3802eb077ebe907c3f2039053a
#
_cell.length_a   1.000
_cell.length_b   1.000
_cell.length_c   1.000
_cell.angle_alpha   90.00
_cell.angle_beta   90.00
_cell.angle_gamma   90.00
#
_symmetry.space_group_name_H-M   'P 1'
#
loop_
_entity.id
_entity.type
_entity.pdbx_description
1 polymer ?
#
loop_
_entity_poly.entity_id
_entity_poly.type
_entity_poly.pdbx_seq_one_letter_code
_entity_poly.pdbx_strand_id
1 'polypeptide(L)'
;MNAIDAIYDKVVARDPNQLEFHQAVKEVLESLEPVIEKHPEYISIVERVVEPERLIHFRVAWVDDAGEVQVNRGFRIQFNGAIGPYKGGLRFHPSVNASILKFLAFEQIFKNSLTGLPMGGGKGGSDFNPKGKSDGEVMRFCQSFMMELWRHIGQDCDVPAGDIGVGGREIGYMFGMFKRLQNEFQGGVLTGKGRSYGGSLIRPEATGYGLVYFAREMLATKGKSFAGATVAISGSGNVAQFACEKVLDLGGIPVTMSDSSGWVHVPAGIDREKLDYIMDLKNNRRGRISDFANHFDGVTFTAAGPEPTVNGLWGVNVDVALPCATQNELNGKEAKMLVANKLIAIAEGANMPCTPEAVGVFQESGVLFAPGKASNAGGVATSGLEMSQNSLRLSWTREEVDQKLDAIMVEIHKNASETAKKYGREGDYVFGANVAGFLKIAEAMQAHGVV
;
A
#
# COMPACT_ATOMS: atom_id res chain seq x y z
N MET A 1 32.57 -5.51 -11.45
CA MET A 1 31.29 -5.83 -10.80
C MET A 1 31.28 -5.03 -9.52
N ASN A 2 30.33 -4.13 -9.36
CA ASN A 2 30.25 -3.33 -8.14
C ASN A 2 29.67 -4.22 -7.01
N ALA A 3 29.77 -3.80 -5.73
CA ALA A 3 29.30 -4.60 -4.59
C ALA A 3 27.78 -4.87 -4.65
N ILE A 4 27.02 -3.92 -5.17
CA ILE A 4 25.56 -4.01 -5.34
C ILE A 4 25.20 -5.09 -6.38
N ASP A 5 25.88 -5.11 -7.54
CA ASP A 5 25.68 -6.14 -8.56
C ASP A 5 25.97 -7.54 -7.99
N ALA A 6 27.04 -7.67 -7.22
CA ALA A 6 27.40 -8.96 -6.61
C ALA A 6 26.34 -9.44 -5.59
N ILE A 7 25.72 -8.54 -4.85
CA ILE A 7 24.61 -8.87 -3.94
C ILE A 7 23.39 -9.30 -4.74
N TYR A 8 23.04 -8.56 -5.81
CA TYR A 8 21.92 -8.92 -6.68
C TYR A 8 22.09 -10.29 -7.31
N ASP A 9 23.26 -10.58 -7.86
CA ASP A 9 23.58 -11.88 -8.46
C ASP A 9 23.43 -13.03 -7.45
N LYS A 10 23.83 -12.82 -6.19
CA LYS A 10 23.62 -13.79 -5.11
C LYS A 10 22.12 -14.03 -4.85
N VAL A 11 21.30 -12.99 -4.85
CA VAL A 11 19.83 -13.12 -4.67
C VAL A 11 19.23 -13.94 -5.82
N VAL A 12 19.58 -13.63 -7.07
CA VAL A 12 19.09 -14.34 -8.25
C VAL A 12 19.54 -15.81 -8.24
N ALA A 13 20.80 -16.08 -7.90
CA ALA A 13 21.32 -17.44 -7.85
C ALA A 13 20.67 -18.29 -6.76
N ARG A 14 20.29 -17.68 -5.64
CA ARG A 14 19.65 -18.37 -4.50
C ARG A 14 18.20 -18.75 -4.78
N ASP A 15 17.47 -17.88 -5.44
CA ASP A 15 16.02 -18.02 -5.70
C ASP A 15 15.69 -17.79 -7.20
N PRO A 16 16.17 -18.61 -8.14
CA PRO A 16 16.16 -18.29 -9.58
C PRO A 16 14.76 -18.13 -10.20
N ASN A 17 13.71 -18.62 -9.52
CA ASN A 17 12.32 -18.57 -10.01
C ASN A 17 11.48 -17.47 -9.33
N GLN A 18 12.09 -16.55 -8.58
CA GLN A 18 11.36 -15.51 -7.84
C GLN A 18 11.46 -14.14 -8.55
N LEU A 19 10.93 -14.06 -9.76
CA LEU A 19 11.11 -12.92 -10.66
C LEU A 19 10.57 -11.60 -10.08
N GLU A 20 9.41 -11.62 -9.41
CA GLU A 20 8.83 -10.45 -8.78
C GLU A 20 9.71 -9.92 -7.64
N PHE A 21 10.30 -10.84 -6.88
CA PHE A 21 11.23 -10.48 -5.82
C PHE A 21 12.54 -9.89 -6.38
N HIS A 22 13.08 -10.49 -7.46
CA HIS A 22 14.29 -9.96 -8.12
C HIS A 22 14.10 -8.53 -8.60
N GLN A 23 12.94 -8.24 -9.21
CA GLN A 23 12.63 -6.89 -9.70
C GLN A 23 12.61 -5.86 -8.55
N ALA A 24 11.96 -6.17 -7.45
CA ALA A 24 11.90 -5.28 -6.29
C ALA A 24 13.27 -5.05 -5.63
N VAL A 25 14.06 -6.11 -5.49
CA VAL A 25 15.42 -6.01 -4.95
C VAL A 25 16.28 -5.14 -5.85
N LYS A 26 16.23 -5.33 -7.17
CA LYS A 26 17.00 -4.54 -8.14
C LYS A 26 16.69 -3.05 -8.01
N GLU A 27 15.41 -2.67 -8.01
CA GLU A 27 14.98 -1.26 -7.90
C GLU A 27 15.54 -0.58 -6.64
N VAL A 28 15.48 -1.28 -5.51
CA VAL A 28 15.99 -0.72 -4.25
C VAL A 28 17.51 -0.64 -4.27
N LEU A 29 18.19 -1.70 -4.70
CA LEU A 29 19.65 -1.75 -4.75
C LEU A 29 20.25 -0.66 -5.66
N GLU A 30 19.65 -0.39 -6.82
CA GLU A 30 20.06 0.72 -7.69
C GLU A 30 19.97 2.09 -6.98
N SER A 31 18.98 2.27 -6.13
CA SER A 31 18.87 3.47 -5.29
C SER A 31 19.94 3.56 -4.20
N LEU A 32 20.50 2.43 -3.78
CA LEU A 32 21.49 2.39 -2.69
C LEU A 32 22.93 2.57 -3.15
N GLU A 33 23.24 2.51 -4.45
CA GLU A 33 24.60 2.68 -4.95
C GLU A 33 25.33 3.93 -4.40
N PRO A 34 24.73 5.16 -4.48
CA PRO A 34 25.38 6.36 -3.95
C PRO A 34 25.51 6.37 -2.41
N VAL A 35 24.69 5.55 -1.74
CA VAL A 35 24.78 5.37 -0.28
C VAL A 35 25.98 4.51 0.07
N ILE A 36 26.14 3.38 -0.62
CA ILE A 36 27.24 2.44 -0.39
C ILE A 36 28.60 3.01 -0.78
N GLU A 37 28.66 3.86 -1.81
CA GLU A 37 29.88 4.61 -2.14
C GLU A 37 30.35 5.51 -0.99
N LYS A 38 29.42 6.15 -0.27
CA LYS A 38 29.73 7.02 0.89
C LYS A 38 29.90 6.23 2.19
N HIS A 39 29.23 5.08 2.30
CA HIS A 39 29.10 4.27 3.50
C HIS A 39 29.34 2.78 3.18
N PRO A 40 30.60 2.41 2.80
CA PRO A 40 30.91 1.02 2.44
C PRO A 40 30.70 0.02 3.59
N GLU A 41 30.66 0.49 4.84
CA GLU A 41 30.31 -0.30 6.01
C GLU A 41 28.88 -0.89 5.96
N TYR A 42 27.99 -0.35 5.15
CA TYR A 42 26.63 -0.85 4.99
C TYR A 42 26.49 -2.03 4.01
N ILE A 43 27.55 -2.44 3.29
CA ILE A 43 27.49 -3.58 2.37
C ILE A 43 26.97 -4.84 3.07
N SER A 44 27.48 -5.16 4.26
CA SER A 44 27.04 -6.33 5.02
C SER A 44 25.60 -6.22 5.53
N ILE A 45 25.10 -5.00 5.69
CA ILE A 45 23.70 -4.72 6.06
C ILE A 45 22.80 -4.94 4.85
N VAL A 46 23.19 -4.45 3.66
CA VAL A 46 22.45 -4.66 2.42
C VAL A 46 22.31 -6.16 2.12
N GLU A 47 23.37 -6.97 2.28
CA GLU A 47 23.31 -8.42 2.12
C GLU A 47 22.25 -9.07 3.03
N ARG A 48 22.09 -8.57 4.26
CA ARG A 48 21.10 -9.09 5.21
C ARG A 48 19.69 -8.57 4.92
N VAL A 49 19.56 -7.30 4.51
CA VAL A 49 18.25 -6.69 4.22
C VAL A 49 17.55 -7.34 3.03
N VAL A 50 18.28 -7.93 2.08
CA VAL A 50 17.68 -8.63 0.92
C VAL A 50 17.31 -10.09 1.20
N GLU A 51 17.54 -10.58 2.42
CA GLU A 51 17.17 -11.93 2.84
C GLU A 51 16.18 -11.87 4.01
N PRO A 52 15.02 -12.56 3.94
CA PRO A 52 14.07 -12.56 5.06
C PRO A 52 14.63 -13.30 6.27
N GLU A 53 14.35 -12.78 7.46
CA GLU A 53 14.75 -13.44 8.71
C GLU A 53 14.05 -14.79 8.88
N ARG A 54 12.77 -14.92 8.45
CA ARG A 54 12.02 -16.18 8.49
C ARG A 54 10.98 -16.25 7.38
N LEU A 55 10.85 -17.42 6.77
CA LEU A 55 9.75 -17.78 5.89
C LEU A 55 9.03 -19.00 6.49
N ILE A 56 7.76 -18.83 6.86
CA ILE A 56 6.92 -19.86 7.44
C ILE A 56 5.91 -20.28 6.38
N HIS A 57 5.92 -21.56 6.02
CA HIS A 57 5.01 -22.17 5.06
C HIS A 57 4.28 -23.32 5.73
N PHE A 58 2.96 -23.36 5.62
CA PHE A 58 2.13 -24.37 6.26
C PHE A 58 0.93 -24.75 5.38
N ARG A 59 0.40 -25.95 5.63
CA ARG A 59 -0.83 -26.45 5.02
C ARG A 59 -2.05 -25.95 5.78
N VAL A 60 -3.07 -25.51 5.04
CA VAL A 60 -4.37 -25.11 5.60
C VAL A 60 -5.43 -26.07 5.07
N ALA A 61 -5.89 -27.00 5.89
CA ALA A 61 -6.96 -27.93 5.57
C ALA A 61 -8.27 -27.43 6.19
N TRP A 62 -9.35 -27.39 5.41
CA TRP A 62 -10.66 -26.93 5.86
C TRP A 62 -11.77 -27.66 5.10
N VAL A 63 -13.01 -27.59 5.59
CA VAL A 63 -14.17 -28.27 4.99
C VAL A 63 -15.11 -27.22 4.40
N ASP A 64 -15.52 -27.41 3.14
CA ASP A 64 -16.47 -26.53 2.47
C ASP A 64 -17.93 -26.80 2.88
N ASP A 65 -18.89 -26.10 2.28
CA ASP A 65 -20.31 -26.26 2.59
C ASP A 65 -20.90 -27.58 2.06
N ALA A 66 -20.22 -28.23 1.10
CA ALA A 66 -20.59 -29.54 0.61
C ALA A 66 -20.08 -30.69 1.51
N GLY A 67 -19.26 -30.38 2.52
CA GLY A 67 -18.64 -31.35 3.40
C GLY A 67 -17.31 -31.91 2.84
N GLU A 68 -16.79 -31.36 1.75
CA GLU A 68 -15.56 -31.80 1.11
C GLU A 68 -14.34 -31.13 1.71
N VAL A 69 -13.24 -31.90 1.83
CA VAL A 69 -11.97 -31.42 2.37
C VAL A 69 -11.24 -30.59 1.30
N GLN A 70 -10.95 -29.36 1.63
CA GLN A 70 -10.14 -28.44 0.82
C GLN A 70 -8.77 -28.26 1.44
N VAL A 71 -7.74 -28.04 0.59
CA VAL A 71 -6.35 -27.84 1.04
C VAL A 71 -5.77 -26.63 0.33
N ASN A 72 -5.32 -25.67 1.12
CA ASN A 72 -4.61 -24.49 0.66
C ASN A 72 -3.22 -24.40 1.30
N ARG A 73 -2.38 -23.52 0.74
CA ARG A 73 -1.08 -23.17 1.31
C ARG A 73 -1.18 -21.86 2.07
N GLY A 74 -0.63 -21.83 3.27
CA GLY A 74 -0.48 -20.64 4.09
C GLY A 74 0.97 -20.20 4.18
N PHE A 75 1.21 -18.89 4.23
CA PHE A 75 2.54 -18.30 4.32
C PHE A 75 2.56 -17.13 5.30
N ARG A 76 3.67 -16.98 6.01
CA ARG A 76 4.05 -15.74 6.68
C ARG A 76 5.54 -15.50 6.48
N ILE A 77 5.89 -14.31 5.99
CA ILE A 77 7.28 -13.88 5.82
C ILE A 77 7.52 -12.78 6.85
N GLN A 78 8.41 -13.06 7.77
CA GLN A 78 8.98 -12.15 8.74
C GLN A 78 10.29 -11.67 8.13
N PHE A 79 10.25 -10.50 7.48
CA PHE A 79 11.35 -10.12 6.60
C PHE A 79 12.47 -9.41 7.35
N ASN A 80 12.14 -8.37 8.12
CA ASN A 80 13.11 -7.63 8.90
C ASN A 80 12.45 -7.03 10.14
N GLY A 81 12.98 -7.34 11.31
CA GLY A 81 12.49 -6.91 12.62
C GLY A 81 13.33 -5.84 13.30
N ALA A 82 14.32 -5.23 12.62
CA ALA A 82 15.29 -4.33 13.24
C ALA A 82 14.70 -3.08 13.88
N ILE A 83 13.56 -2.57 13.38
CA ILE A 83 12.95 -1.33 13.88
C ILE A 83 11.61 -1.55 14.61
N GLY A 84 11.22 -2.79 14.85
CA GLY A 84 10.00 -3.13 15.58
C GLY A 84 9.39 -4.46 15.14
N PRO A 85 8.23 -4.85 15.70
CA PRO A 85 7.53 -6.07 15.32
C PRO A 85 7.30 -6.15 13.82
N TYR A 86 7.38 -7.35 13.23
CA TYR A 86 7.06 -7.54 11.82
C TYR A 86 5.64 -7.06 11.56
N LYS A 87 5.43 -6.28 10.51
CA LYS A 87 4.13 -5.68 10.21
C LYS A 87 3.84 -5.75 8.72
N GLY A 88 2.67 -6.25 8.37
CA GLY A 88 2.17 -6.27 7.00
C GLY A 88 0.96 -7.15 6.82
N GLY A 89 0.25 -6.95 5.71
CA GLY A 89 -1.03 -7.58 5.43
C GLY A 89 -0.97 -9.07 5.15
N LEU A 90 -2.13 -9.73 5.30
CA LEU A 90 -2.41 -11.06 4.80
C LEU A 90 -3.23 -10.94 3.51
N ARG A 91 -2.81 -11.64 2.46
CA ARG A 91 -3.51 -11.68 1.16
C ARG A 91 -4.13 -13.05 0.93
N PHE A 92 -5.44 -13.09 0.66
CA PHE A 92 -6.12 -14.31 0.22
C PHE A 92 -6.52 -14.17 -1.26
N HIS A 93 -5.71 -14.80 -2.11
CA HIS A 93 -5.91 -14.75 -3.56
C HIS A 93 -5.24 -15.95 -4.23
N PRO A 94 -5.81 -16.54 -5.30
CA PRO A 94 -5.23 -17.70 -5.99
C PRO A 94 -3.81 -17.54 -6.50
N SER A 95 -3.38 -16.30 -6.79
CA SER A 95 -2.02 -16.00 -7.25
C SER A 95 -0.97 -16.01 -6.15
N VAL A 96 -1.36 -16.12 -4.88
CA VAL A 96 -0.41 -16.06 -3.75
C VAL A 96 0.58 -17.22 -3.80
N ASN A 97 1.85 -16.87 -3.79
CA ASN A 97 2.99 -17.77 -3.71
C ASN A 97 4.14 -17.12 -2.93
N ALA A 98 5.21 -17.85 -2.69
CA ALA A 98 6.35 -17.37 -1.91
C ALA A 98 7.06 -16.16 -2.56
N SER A 99 7.21 -16.13 -3.89
CA SER A 99 7.85 -15.03 -4.62
C SER A 99 7.09 -13.71 -4.43
N ILE A 100 5.78 -13.73 -4.66
CA ILE A 100 4.91 -12.56 -4.50
C ILE A 100 4.94 -12.05 -3.06
N LEU A 101 4.86 -12.95 -2.08
CA LEU A 101 4.87 -12.53 -0.67
C LEU A 101 6.24 -12.04 -0.22
N LYS A 102 7.34 -12.61 -0.73
CA LYS A 102 8.70 -12.16 -0.47
C LYS A 102 8.93 -10.75 -1.02
N PHE A 103 8.51 -10.50 -2.26
CA PHE A 103 8.49 -9.18 -2.87
C PHE A 103 7.73 -8.16 -2.00
N LEU A 104 6.47 -8.48 -1.66
CA LEU A 104 5.63 -7.58 -0.88
C LEU A 104 6.15 -7.34 0.54
N ALA A 105 6.78 -8.34 1.16
CA ALA A 105 7.38 -8.21 2.48
C ALA A 105 8.65 -7.35 2.46
N PHE A 106 9.46 -7.48 1.42
CA PHE A 106 10.65 -6.64 1.20
C PHE A 106 10.28 -5.16 1.03
N GLU A 107 9.32 -4.86 0.14
CA GLU A 107 8.79 -3.51 -0.04
C GLU A 107 8.22 -2.93 1.27
N GLN A 108 7.59 -3.80 2.08
CA GLN A 108 6.96 -3.39 3.34
C GLN A 108 7.98 -2.89 4.36
N ILE A 109 9.23 -3.35 4.33
CA ILE A 109 10.30 -2.89 5.24
C ILE A 109 10.48 -1.38 5.09
N PHE A 110 10.70 -0.91 3.86
CA PHE A 110 10.97 0.49 3.56
C PHE A 110 9.74 1.37 3.82
N LYS A 111 8.57 0.89 3.41
CA LYS A 111 7.30 1.56 3.64
C LYS A 111 7.03 1.81 5.14
N ASN A 112 7.23 0.79 5.97
CA ASN A 112 7.03 0.90 7.41
C ASN A 112 8.08 1.81 8.05
N SER A 113 9.33 1.72 7.62
CA SER A 113 10.42 2.56 8.10
C SER A 113 10.14 4.04 7.89
N LEU A 114 9.57 4.41 6.74
CA LEU A 114 9.21 5.80 6.41
C LEU A 114 8.19 6.40 7.37
N THR A 115 7.28 5.59 7.94
CA THR A 115 6.25 6.09 8.87
C THR A 115 6.79 6.66 10.18
N GLY A 116 8.04 6.40 10.50
CA GLY A 116 8.62 6.78 11.79
C GLY A 116 8.18 5.90 12.97
N LEU A 117 7.15 5.07 12.78
CA LEU A 117 6.61 4.18 13.82
C LEU A 117 7.48 2.92 14.00
N PRO A 118 7.49 2.30 15.19
CA PRO A 118 8.30 1.11 15.49
C PRO A 118 7.66 -0.14 14.88
N MET A 119 7.85 -0.33 13.58
CA MET A 119 7.31 -1.46 12.82
C MET A 119 8.34 -1.99 11.84
N GLY A 120 8.67 -3.26 11.96
CA GLY A 120 9.44 -4.02 10.97
C GLY A 120 8.61 -4.35 9.73
N GLY A 121 9.16 -5.17 8.83
CA GLY A 121 8.50 -5.59 7.59
C GLY A 121 8.11 -7.06 7.60
N GLY A 122 6.89 -7.35 7.19
CA GLY A 122 6.41 -8.71 6.99
C GLY A 122 5.22 -8.77 6.04
N LYS A 123 4.94 -9.95 5.52
CA LYS A 123 3.79 -10.21 4.65
C LYS A 123 3.35 -11.66 4.78
N GLY A 124 2.07 -11.92 4.55
CA GLY A 124 1.58 -13.29 4.55
C GLY A 124 0.35 -13.47 3.68
N GLY A 125 -0.19 -14.66 3.70
CA GLY A 125 -1.41 -14.96 2.95
C GLY A 125 -1.56 -16.41 2.58
N SER A 126 -2.49 -16.66 1.67
CA SER A 126 -2.84 -17.98 1.16
C SER A 126 -3.32 -17.90 -0.29
N ASP A 127 -3.17 -18.99 -1.03
CA ASP A 127 -3.78 -19.20 -2.34
C ASP A 127 -5.31 -19.44 -2.27
N PHE A 128 -5.92 -19.31 -1.10
CA PHE A 128 -7.36 -19.35 -0.91
C PHE A 128 -8.07 -18.20 -1.64
N ASN A 129 -9.17 -18.51 -2.34
CA ASN A 129 -10.02 -17.52 -2.99
C ASN A 129 -11.32 -17.30 -2.18
N PRO A 130 -11.49 -16.17 -1.50
CA PRO A 130 -12.70 -15.89 -0.74
C PRO A 130 -13.91 -15.51 -1.62
N LYS A 131 -13.70 -15.23 -2.91
CA LYS A 131 -14.80 -14.83 -3.81
C LYS A 131 -15.76 -16.00 -4.03
N GLY A 132 -17.06 -15.76 -3.82
CA GLY A 132 -18.09 -16.75 -3.99
C GLY A 132 -18.21 -17.78 -2.86
N LYS A 133 -17.40 -17.65 -1.81
CA LYS A 133 -17.46 -18.46 -0.61
C LYS A 133 -18.48 -17.91 0.39
N SER A 134 -19.17 -18.82 1.09
CA SER A 134 -20.05 -18.43 2.19
C SER A 134 -19.27 -17.89 3.39
N ASP A 135 -19.94 -17.14 4.26
CA ASP A 135 -19.34 -16.68 5.51
C ASP A 135 -18.86 -17.84 6.39
N GLY A 136 -19.60 -18.97 6.38
CA GLY A 136 -19.23 -20.20 7.08
C GLY A 136 -17.94 -20.81 6.53
N GLU A 137 -17.77 -20.88 5.20
CA GLU A 137 -16.56 -21.37 4.55
C GLU A 137 -15.36 -20.48 4.88
N VAL A 138 -15.52 -19.16 4.73
CA VAL A 138 -14.46 -18.19 5.05
C VAL A 138 -14.07 -18.26 6.53
N MET A 139 -15.05 -18.41 7.43
CA MET A 139 -14.76 -18.58 8.85
C MET A 139 -13.94 -19.85 9.13
N ARG A 140 -14.35 -21.01 8.60
CA ARG A 140 -13.62 -22.28 8.78
C ARG A 140 -12.19 -22.19 8.22
N PHE A 141 -12.03 -21.58 7.04
CA PHE A 141 -10.71 -21.33 6.47
C PHE A 141 -9.85 -20.43 7.38
N CYS A 142 -10.37 -19.28 7.83
CA CYS A 142 -9.64 -18.36 8.71
C CYS A 142 -9.24 -19.01 10.04
N GLN A 143 -10.11 -19.84 10.61
CA GLN A 143 -9.82 -20.59 11.82
C GLN A 143 -8.70 -21.61 11.60
N SER A 144 -8.76 -22.39 10.51
CA SER A 144 -7.70 -23.35 10.17
C SER A 144 -6.36 -22.65 9.86
N PHE A 145 -6.38 -21.52 9.13
CA PHE A 145 -5.20 -20.71 8.87
C PHE A 145 -4.56 -20.23 10.17
N MET A 146 -5.37 -19.74 11.11
CA MET A 146 -4.88 -19.26 12.40
C MET A 146 -4.36 -20.39 13.31
N MET A 147 -4.88 -21.61 13.20
CA MET A 147 -4.36 -22.79 13.95
C MET A 147 -2.86 -23.04 13.71
N GLU A 148 -2.37 -22.66 12.54
CA GLU A 148 -0.93 -22.75 12.22
C GLU A 148 -0.20 -21.44 12.51
N LEU A 149 -0.80 -20.30 12.18
CA LEU A 149 -0.14 -19.01 12.25
C LEU A 149 0.07 -18.50 13.69
N TRP A 150 -0.82 -18.82 14.65
CA TRP A 150 -0.85 -18.20 15.98
C TRP A 150 0.47 -18.30 16.76
N ARG A 151 1.28 -19.36 16.53
CA ARG A 151 2.56 -19.58 17.20
C ARG A 151 3.64 -18.57 16.79
N HIS A 152 3.42 -17.88 15.68
CA HIS A 152 4.42 -17.06 15.02
C HIS A 152 4.08 -15.56 15.08
N ILE A 153 2.92 -15.20 15.62
CA ILE A 153 2.44 -13.82 15.70
C ILE A 153 2.15 -13.40 17.14
N GLY A 154 2.12 -12.10 17.36
CA GLY A 154 1.85 -11.51 18.67
C GLY A 154 2.05 -10.00 18.60
N GLN A 155 1.44 -9.27 19.52
CA GLN A 155 1.47 -7.79 19.51
C GLN A 155 2.89 -7.19 19.54
N ASP A 156 3.87 -7.89 20.10
CA ASP A 156 5.26 -7.44 20.24
C ASP A 156 6.25 -8.26 19.37
N CYS A 157 5.73 -9.17 18.53
CA CYS A 157 6.52 -10.03 17.65
C CYS A 157 6.19 -9.77 16.17
N ASP A 158 4.96 -10.05 15.79
CA ASP A 158 4.50 -9.97 14.40
C ASP A 158 3.01 -9.65 14.36
N VAL A 159 2.64 -8.55 13.72
CA VAL A 159 1.26 -8.02 13.70
C VAL A 159 0.72 -7.98 12.27
N PRO A 160 0.01 -9.03 11.83
CA PRO A 160 -0.66 -9.04 10.54
C PRO A 160 -1.81 -8.02 10.45
N ALA A 161 -2.17 -7.69 9.21
CA ALA A 161 -3.28 -6.79 8.87
C ALA A 161 -4.08 -7.34 7.69
N GLY A 162 -5.11 -6.63 7.25
CA GLY A 162 -5.81 -6.92 6.01
C GLY A 162 -5.01 -6.52 4.76
N ASP A 163 -5.32 -7.19 3.65
CA ASP A 163 -4.85 -6.92 2.28
C ASP A 163 -5.89 -7.49 1.30
N ILE A 164 -5.57 -7.69 0.03
CA ILE A 164 -6.51 -8.28 -0.95
C ILE A 164 -7.12 -9.57 -0.41
N GLY A 165 -8.46 -9.65 -0.43
CA GLY A 165 -9.21 -10.83 0.06
C GLY A 165 -9.28 -10.97 1.58
N VAL A 166 -8.73 -10.03 2.35
CA VAL A 166 -8.77 -10.01 3.82
C VAL A 166 -9.24 -8.66 4.30
N GLY A 167 -10.50 -8.59 4.67
CA GLY A 167 -11.13 -7.42 5.27
C GLY A 167 -11.44 -7.59 6.75
N GLY A 168 -12.29 -6.73 7.28
CA GLY A 168 -12.69 -6.76 8.69
C GLY A 168 -13.35 -8.08 9.12
N ARG A 169 -14.05 -8.76 8.20
CA ARG A 169 -14.66 -10.07 8.43
C ARG A 169 -13.59 -11.13 8.72
N GLU A 170 -12.62 -11.28 7.83
CA GLU A 170 -11.54 -12.25 7.94
C GLU A 170 -10.67 -11.95 9.16
N ILE A 171 -10.33 -10.67 9.40
CA ILE A 171 -9.61 -10.23 10.60
C ILE A 171 -10.38 -10.60 11.86
N GLY A 172 -11.70 -10.43 11.88
CA GLY A 172 -12.55 -10.82 13.00
C GLY A 172 -12.49 -12.31 13.31
N TYR A 173 -12.63 -13.15 12.28
CA TYR A 173 -12.55 -14.61 12.44
C TYR A 173 -11.17 -15.08 12.92
N MET A 174 -10.11 -14.49 12.38
CA MET A 174 -8.74 -14.80 12.81
C MET A 174 -8.47 -14.32 14.25
N PHE A 175 -8.93 -13.12 14.62
CA PHE A 175 -8.78 -12.59 15.98
C PHE A 175 -9.50 -13.45 17.02
N GLY A 176 -10.75 -13.84 16.72
CA GLY A 176 -11.53 -14.73 17.59
C GLY A 176 -10.86 -16.07 17.83
N MET A 177 -10.26 -16.66 16.77
CA MET A 177 -9.53 -17.92 16.89
C MET A 177 -8.21 -17.75 17.67
N PHE A 178 -7.42 -16.70 17.39
CA PHE A 178 -6.20 -16.41 18.13
C PHE A 178 -6.48 -16.25 19.64
N LYS A 179 -7.48 -15.42 19.99
CA LYS A 179 -7.91 -15.22 21.38
C LYS A 179 -8.24 -16.55 22.08
N ARG A 180 -8.90 -17.46 21.36
CA ARG A 180 -9.28 -18.77 21.91
C ARG A 180 -8.06 -19.67 22.15
N LEU A 181 -7.09 -19.66 21.20
CA LEU A 181 -5.88 -20.50 21.30
C LEU A 181 -4.92 -20.02 22.39
N GLN A 182 -4.74 -18.71 22.53
CA GLN A 182 -3.89 -18.11 23.54
C GLN A 182 -4.55 -18.03 24.92
N ASN A 183 -5.88 -18.07 24.97
CA ASN A 183 -6.65 -17.74 26.17
C ASN A 183 -6.34 -16.34 26.75
N GLU A 184 -5.99 -15.40 25.86
CA GLU A 184 -5.64 -14.03 26.19
C GLU A 184 -6.29 -13.03 25.21
N PHE A 185 -6.61 -11.83 25.70
CA PHE A 185 -7.05 -10.73 24.86
C PHE A 185 -5.85 -9.83 24.49
N GLN A 186 -5.08 -10.24 23.49
CA GLN A 186 -4.00 -9.43 22.92
C GLN A 186 -4.57 -8.50 21.84
N GLY A 187 -5.03 -7.32 22.23
CA GLY A 187 -5.67 -6.37 21.32
C GLY A 187 -4.81 -5.96 20.13
N GLY A 188 -3.48 -5.93 20.31
CA GLY A 188 -2.51 -5.53 19.31
C GLY A 188 -2.05 -6.63 18.33
N VAL A 189 -2.53 -7.87 18.44
CA VAL A 189 -2.04 -8.99 17.61
C VAL A 189 -2.36 -8.86 16.12
N LEU A 190 -3.45 -8.20 15.78
CA LEU A 190 -3.90 -7.93 14.41
C LEU A 190 -4.37 -6.47 14.30
N THR A 191 -4.21 -5.84 13.14
CA THR A 191 -4.80 -4.54 12.84
C THR A 191 -5.83 -4.63 11.73
N GLY A 192 -6.69 -3.59 11.61
CA GLY A 192 -7.88 -3.63 10.76
C GLY A 192 -9.07 -4.29 11.42
N LYS A 193 -9.06 -4.31 12.76
CA LYS A 193 -10.15 -4.86 13.58
C LYS A 193 -11.39 -3.96 13.54
N GLY A 194 -12.54 -4.57 13.87
CA GLY A 194 -13.76 -3.82 14.19
C GLY A 194 -13.59 -2.96 15.46
N ARG A 195 -14.30 -1.86 15.53
CA ARG A 195 -14.21 -0.92 16.66
C ARG A 195 -14.56 -1.52 18.01
N SER A 196 -15.47 -2.47 18.03
CA SER A 196 -15.92 -3.14 19.27
C SER A 196 -14.84 -3.97 19.96
N TYR A 197 -13.73 -4.25 19.29
CA TYR A 197 -12.63 -5.06 19.83
C TYR A 197 -11.23 -4.49 19.49
N GLY A 198 -11.10 -3.17 19.49
CA GLY A 198 -9.82 -2.47 19.47
C GLY A 198 -9.38 -1.94 18.10
N GLY A 199 -10.29 -1.84 17.12
CA GLY A 199 -10.01 -1.20 15.83
C GLY A 199 -9.93 0.33 15.94
N SER A 200 -9.14 0.97 15.10
CA SER A 200 -8.98 2.43 15.01
C SER A 200 -10.02 3.07 14.10
N LEU A 201 -10.39 4.31 14.42
CA LEU A 201 -11.00 5.24 13.46
C LEU A 201 -10.03 5.61 12.35
N ILE A 202 -10.53 6.19 11.26
CA ILE A 202 -9.75 6.62 10.08
C ILE A 202 -9.08 5.44 9.32
N ARG A 203 -9.19 4.19 9.77
CA ARG A 203 -8.52 3.08 9.08
C ARG A 203 -9.01 2.86 7.63
N PRO A 204 -10.32 2.89 7.31
CA PRO A 204 -10.82 2.82 5.94
C PRO A 204 -10.33 3.98 5.07
N GLU A 205 -10.30 5.18 5.62
CA GLU A 205 -9.95 6.43 4.96
C GLU A 205 -8.44 6.59 4.74
N ALA A 206 -7.65 6.01 5.60
CA ALA A 206 -6.25 6.33 5.83
C ALA A 206 -5.36 6.32 4.59
N THR A 207 -5.57 5.39 3.66
CA THR A 207 -4.74 5.32 2.46
C THR A 207 -5.05 6.48 1.51
N GLY A 208 -6.35 6.76 1.28
CA GLY A 208 -6.79 7.89 0.46
C GLY A 208 -6.41 9.25 1.08
N TYR A 209 -6.65 9.41 2.38
CA TYR A 209 -6.28 10.63 3.10
C TYR A 209 -4.77 10.86 3.08
N GLY A 210 -3.99 9.84 3.43
CA GLY A 210 -2.53 9.92 3.43
C GLY A 210 -1.95 10.24 2.05
N LEU A 211 -2.51 9.65 0.99
CA LEU A 211 -2.15 9.97 -0.39
C LEU A 211 -2.29 11.47 -0.68
N VAL A 212 -3.41 12.06 -0.29
CA VAL A 212 -3.69 13.48 -0.56
C VAL A 212 -2.85 14.38 0.33
N TYR A 213 -2.58 14.02 1.59
CA TYR A 213 -1.66 14.75 2.45
C TYR A 213 -0.24 14.78 1.86
N PHE A 214 0.26 13.63 1.39
CA PHE A 214 1.57 13.60 0.72
C PHE A 214 1.58 14.45 -0.56
N ALA A 215 0.57 14.34 -1.41
CA ALA A 215 0.45 15.13 -2.63
C ALA A 215 0.32 16.64 -2.34
N ARG A 216 -0.32 17.05 -1.25
CA ARG A 216 -0.37 18.42 -0.77
C ARG A 216 1.03 18.98 -0.52
N GLU A 217 1.88 18.22 0.17
CA GLU A 217 3.26 18.64 0.42
C GLU A 217 4.07 18.74 -0.88
N MET A 218 3.87 17.81 -1.83
CA MET A 218 4.49 17.90 -3.15
C MET A 218 4.10 19.20 -3.87
N LEU A 219 2.82 19.53 -3.92
CA LEU A 219 2.32 20.74 -4.54
C LEU A 219 2.92 22.00 -3.87
N ALA A 220 3.04 21.99 -2.54
CA ALA A 220 3.62 23.10 -1.78
C ALA A 220 5.08 23.39 -2.20
N THR A 221 5.88 22.38 -2.60
CA THR A 221 7.24 22.59 -3.13
C THR A 221 7.27 23.43 -4.41
N LYS A 222 6.16 23.50 -5.15
CA LYS A 222 5.98 24.34 -6.36
C LYS A 222 5.15 25.60 -6.10
N GLY A 223 4.88 25.93 -4.83
CA GLY A 223 4.00 27.05 -4.47
C GLY A 223 2.55 26.86 -4.91
N LYS A 224 2.10 25.62 -5.07
CA LYS A 224 0.74 25.22 -5.47
C LYS A 224 0.00 24.58 -4.31
N SER A 225 -1.32 24.45 -4.46
CA SER A 225 -2.20 23.77 -3.51
C SER A 225 -3.31 23.02 -4.25
N PHE A 226 -4.10 22.24 -3.53
CA PHE A 226 -5.31 21.64 -4.10
C PHE A 226 -6.44 22.66 -4.37
N ALA A 227 -6.43 23.83 -3.74
CA ALA A 227 -7.50 24.81 -3.90
C ALA A 227 -7.66 25.21 -5.38
N GLY A 228 -8.78 24.83 -6.00
CA GLY A 228 -9.10 25.03 -7.41
C GLY A 228 -8.36 24.11 -8.38
N ALA A 229 -7.49 23.23 -7.93
CA ALA A 229 -6.79 22.28 -8.80
C ALA A 229 -7.71 21.16 -9.29
N THR A 230 -7.64 20.83 -10.57
CA THR A 230 -8.33 19.69 -11.15
C THR A 230 -7.58 18.39 -10.90
N VAL A 231 -8.31 17.33 -10.52
CA VAL A 231 -7.71 16.08 -10.09
C VAL A 231 -8.31 14.88 -10.82
N ALA A 232 -7.48 14.11 -11.52
CA ALA A 232 -7.89 12.82 -12.06
C ALA A 232 -7.64 11.72 -11.02
N ILE A 233 -8.68 10.94 -10.73
CA ILE A 233 -8.61 9.79 -9.82
C ILE A 233 -9.08 8.56 -10.58
N SER A 234 -8.29 7.47 -10.56
CA SER A 234 -8.74 6.17 -11.05
C SER A 234 -9.24 5.29 -9.91
N GLY A 235 -10.02 4.27 -10.27
CA GLY A 235 -10.70 3.44 -9.29
C GLY A 235 -11.99 4.05 -8.75
N SER A 236 -12.71 3.28 -7.98
CA SER A 236 -13.91 3.67 -7.23
C SER A 236 -14.05 2.85 -5.93
N GLY A 237 -12.93 2.23 -5.50
CA GLY A 237 -12.82 1.54 -4.21
C GLY A 237 -12.42 2.49 -3.09
N ASN A 238 -12.11 1.95 -1.91
CA ASN A 238 -11.78 2.72 -0.70
C ASN A 238 -10.76 3.84 -0.94
N VAL A 239 -9.62 3.51 -1.57
CA VAL A 239 -8.56 4.50 -1.77
C VAL A 239 -9.04 5.66 -2.62
N ALA A 240 -9.73 5.38 -3.74
CA ALA A 240 -10.26 6.40 -4.65
C ALA A 240 -11.35 7.26 -4.00
N GLN A 241 -12.30 6.62 -3.27
CA GLN A 241 -13.38 7.32 -2.59
C GLN A 241 -12.84 8.31 -1.56
N PHE A 242 -11.94 7.87 -0.69
CA PHE A 242 -11.39 8.72 0.36
C PHE A 242 -10.30 9.69 -0.12
N ALA A 243 -9.62 9.40 -1.21
CA ALA A 243 -8.79 10.40 -1.90
C ALA A 243 -9.68 11.52 -2.47
N CYS A 244 -10.78 11.17 -3.12
CA CYS A 244 -11.76 12.15 -3.62
C CYS A 244 -12.32 13.00 -2.49
N GLU A 245 -12.72 12.39 -1.37
CA GLU A 245 -13.22 13.09 -0.19
C GLU A 245 -12.20 14.11 0.34
N LYS A 246 -10.94 13.69 0.52
CA LYS A 246 -9.91 14.58 1.07
C LYS A 246 -9.50 15.67 0.07
N VAL A 247 -9.52 15.40 -1.25
CA VAL A 247 -9.31 16.43 -2.28
C VAL A 247 -10.38 17.51 -2.19
N LEU A 248 -11.66 17.11 -2.01
CA LEU A 248 -12.77 18.05 -1.79
C LEU A 248 -12.57 18.88 -0.51
N ASP A 249 -12.12 18.25 0.58
CA ASP A 249 -11.84 18.97 1.85
C ASP A 249 -10.77 20.06 1.68
N LEU A 250 -9.81 19.83 0.79
CA LEU A 250 -8.73 20.78 0.49
C LEU A 250 -9.08 21.76 -0.65
N GLY A 251 -10.34 21.77 -1.12
CA GLY A 251 -10.85 22.68 -2.14
C GLY A 251 -10.44 22.29 -3.57
N GLY A 252 -9.99 21.08 -3.81
CA GLY A 252 -9.70 20.55 -5.15
C GLY A 252 -10.97 20.09 -5.88
N ILE A 253 -10.83 19.85 -7.17
CA ILE A 253 -11.93 19.50 -8.09
C ILE A 253 -11.63 18.11 -8.69
N PRO A 254 -12.08 17.02 -8.06
CA PRO A 254 -11.97 15.68 -8.64
C PRO A 254 -12.88 15.59 -9.89
N VAL A 255 -12.34 15.14 -11.02
CA VAL A 255 -13.10 15.14 -12.30
C VAL A 255 -13.28 13.76 -12.91
N THR A 256 -12.64 12.72 -12.36
CA THR A 256 -12.75 11.35 -12.88
C THR A 256 -12.86 10.31 -11.77
N MET A 257 -13.51 9.19 -12.06
CA MET A 257 -13.43 7.91 -11.36
C MET A 257 -13.58 6.76 -12.35
N SER A 258 -13.14 5.54 -11.97
CA SER A 258 -13.21 4.37 -12.85
C SER A 258 -13.49 3.08 -12.10
N ASP A 259 -13.93 2.07 -12.83
CA ASP A 259 -13.88 0.67 -12.39
C ASP A 259 -13.63 -0.24 -13.63
N SER A 260 -13.74 -1.56 -13.45
CA SER A 260 -13.51 -2.51 -14.55
C SER A 260 -14.51 -2.42 -15.71
N SER A 261 -15.59 -1.65 -15.59
CA SER A 261 -16.54 -1.40 -16.70
C SER A 261 -16.15 -0.20 -17.57
N GLY A 262 -15.33 0.71 -17.03
CA GLY A 262 -14.92 1.93 -17.71
C GLY A 262 -14.65 3.07 -16.72
N TRP A 263 -14.76 4.30 -17.21
CA TRP A 263 -14.50 5.48 -16.40
C TRP A 263 -15.50 6.60 -16.71
N VAL A 264 -15.64 7.50 -15.75
CA VAL A 264 -16.50 8.68 -15.88
C VAL A 264 -15.67 9.95 -15.87
N HIS A 265 -16.12 10.95 -16.63
CA HIS A 265 -15.62 12.31 -16.60
C HIS A 265 -16.74 13.26 -16.19
N VAL A 266 -16.46 14.08 -15.20
CA VAL A 266 -17.36 15.08 -14.62
C VAL A 266 -16.68 16.45 -14.75
N PRO A 267 -16.84 17.16 -15.88
CA PRO A 267 -16.13 18.44 -16.11
C PRO A 267 -16.38 19.50 -15.03
N ALA A 268 -17.58 19.51 -14.45
CA ALA A 268 -17.94 20.43 -13.36
C ALA A 268 -17.39 20.00 -11.98
N GLY A 269 -16.74 18.84 -11.91
CA GLY A 269 -16.25 18.23 -10.69
C GLY A 269 -17.25 17.29 -9.99
N ILE A 270 -16.68 16.31 -9.28
CA ILE A 270 -17.41 15.44 -8.36
C ILE A 270 -17.50 16.22 -7.04
N ASP A 271 -18.71 16.60 -6.63
CA ASP A 271 -19.01 17.22 -5.36
C ASP A 271 -19.38 16.17 -4.28
N ARG A 272 -19.76 16.60 -3.09
CA ARG A 272 -20.14 15.70 -1.99
C ARG A 272 -21.32 14.82 -2.32
N GLU A 273 -22.37 15.37 -2.96
CA GLU A 273 -23.57 14.62 -3.34
C GLU A 273 -23.22 13.48 -4.28
N LYS A 274 -22.41 13.78 -5.31
CA LYS A 274 -21.95 12.79 -6.28
C LYS A 274 -21.03 11.74 -5.64
N LEU A 275 -20.15 12.14 -4.72
CA LEU A 275 -19.29 11.22 -3.98
C LEU A 275 -20.11 10.28 -3.10
N ASP A 276 -21.10 10.79 -2.36
CA ASP A 276 -21.98 10.00 -1.49
C ASP A 276 -22.77 8.96 -2.31
N TYR A 277 -23.25 9.35 -3.50
CA TYR A 277 -23.89 8.43 -4.44
C TYR A 277 -22.93 7.33 -4.90
N ILE A 278 -21.68 7.67 -5.27
CA ILE A 278 -20.67 6.70 -5.68
C ILE A 278 -20.35 5.73 -4.52
N MET A 279 -20.23 6.24 -3.30
CA MET A 279 -19.97 5.42 -2.12
C MET A 279 -21.11 4.43 -1.85
N ASP A 280 -22.37 4.89 -1.93
CA ASP A 280 -23.53 4.01 -1.80
C ASP A 280 -23.59 2.99 -2.94
N LEU A 281 -23.40 3.44 -4.19
CA LEU A 281 -23.38 2.57 -5.37
C LEU A 281 -22.36 1.44 -5.25
N LYS A 282 -21.14 1.74 -4.79
CA LYS A 282 -20.03 0.77 -4.74
C LYS A 282 -20.08 -0.09 -3.49
N ASN A 283 -20.36 0.49 -2.33
CA ASN A 283 -20.22 -0.18 -1.04
C ASN A 283 -21.48 -0.96 -0.65
N ASN A 284 -22.67 -0.43 -0.95
CA ASN A 284 -23.95 -1.04 -0.57
C ASN A 284 -24.61 -1.79 -1.74
N ARG A 285 -24.78 -1.11 -2.89
CA ARG A 285 -25.47 -1.69 -4.05
C ARG A 285 -24.58 -2.58 -4.93
N ARG A 286 -23.23 -2.49 -4.78
CA ARG A 286 -22.24 -3.22 -5.59
C ARG A 286 -22.38 -2.98 -7.09
N GLY A 287 -22.87 -1.79 -7.46
CA GLY A 287 -23.11 -1.36 -8.83
C GLY A 287 -21.83 -1.00 -9.60
N ARG A 288 -21.99 -0.59 -10.85
CA ARG A 288 -20.90 -0.16 -11.73
C ARG A 288 -20.87 1.35 -11.84
N ILE A 289 -19.67 1.91 -12.16
CA ILE A 289 -19.52 3.36 -12.30
C ILE A 289 -20.36 3.91 -13.50
N SER A 290 -20.73 3.08 -14.46
CA SER A 290 -21.67 3.41 -15.51
C SER A 290 -23.05 3.85 -14.99
N ASP A 291 -23.50 3.28 -13.87
CA ASP A 291 -24.79 3.60 -13.27
C ASP A 291 -24.82 5.03 -12.71
N PHE A 292 -23.66 5.52 -12.23
CA PHE A 292 -23.47 6.89 -11.79
C PHE A 292 -23.66 7.88 -12.96
N ALA A 293 -23.13 7.57 -14.15
CA ALA A 293 -23.29 8.43 -15.33
C ALA A 293 -24.74 8.52 -15.81
N ASN A 294 -25.56 7.50 -15.55
CA ASN A 294 -26.98 7.51 -15.87
C ASN A 294 -27.83 8.30 -14.86
N HIS A 295 -27.25 8.64 -13.70
CA HIS A 295 -27.98 9.29 -12.61
C HIS A 295 -27.80 10.81 -12.57
N PHE A 296 -26.64 11.31 -12.98
CA PHE A 296 -26.31 12.74 -12.95
C PHE A 296 -26.11 13.32 -14.35
N ASP A 297 -26.71 14.47 -14.62
CA ASP A 297 -26.49 15.23 -15.85
C ASP A 297 -25.04 15.76 -15.92
N GLY A 298 -24.51 15.87 -17.13
CA GLY A 298 -23.16 16.39 -17.37
C GLY A 298 -22.03 15.41 -17.03
N VAL A 299 -22.36 14.16 -16.72
CA VAL A 299 -21.39 13.07 -16.53
C VAL A 299 -21.30 12.26 -17.81
N THR A 300 -20.09 12.07 -18.33
CA THR A 300 -19.84 11.19 -19.46
C THR A 300 -19.22 9.88 -19.00
N PHE A 301 -19.72 8.76 -19.54
CA PHE A 301 -19.15 7.43 -19.31
C PHE A 301 -18.45 6.95 -20.58
N THR A 302 -17.24 6.43 -20.42
CA THR A 302 -16.49 5.74 -21.47
C THR A 302 -16.26 4.31 -21.03
N ALA A 303 -16.76 3.35 -21.81
CA ALA A 303 -16.58 1.93 -21.53
C ALA A 303 -15.10 1.54 -21.61
N ALA A 304 -14.69 0.56 -20.79
CA ALA A 304 -13.36 -0.02 -20.87
C ALA A 304 -13.14 -0.61 -22.27
N GLY A 305 -12.00 -0.30 -22.87
CA GLY A 305 -11.59 -0.88 -24.15
C GLY A 305 -11.18 -2.35 -23.99
N PRO A 306 -10.99 -3.07 -25.11
CA PRO A 306 -10.50 -4.44 -25.08
C PRO A 306 -9.05 -4.54 -24.57
N GLU A 307 -8.30 -3.47 -24.65
CA GLU A 307 -6.93 -3.33 -24.11
C GLU A 307 -6.99 -2.70 -22.73
N PRO A 308 -6.52 -3.38 -21.67
CA PRO A 308 -6.57 -2.85 -20.31
C PRO A 308 -5.63 -1.65 -20.08
N THR A 309 -4.81 -1.28 -21.06
CA THR A 309 -3.66 -0.39 -20.92
C THR A 309 -3.84 1.02 -21.54
N VAL A 310 -4.96 1.33 -22.16
CA VAL A 310 -5.26 2.69 -22.67
C VAL A 310 -6.55 3.16 -22.02
N ASN A 311 -6.43 3.58 -20.79
CA ASN A 311 -7.53 4.21 -20.09
C ASN A 311 -7.58 5.69 -20.50
N GLY A 312 -8.54 6.08 -21.34
CA GLY A 312 -8.73 7.47 -21.79
C GLY A 312 -8.88 8.48 -20.65
N LEU A 313 -9.07 8.01 -19.41
CA LEU A 313 -9.05 8.80 -18.19
C LEU A 313 -7.79 9.66 -18.10
N TRP A 314 -6.62 9.09 -18.39
CA TRP A 314 -5.33 9.78 -18.31
C TRP A 314 -5.10 10.79 -19.45
N GLY A 315 -6.02 10.87 -20.42
CA GLY A 315 -6.05 11.92 -21.44
C GLY A 315 -6.76 13.20 -21.00
N VAL A 316 -7.47 13.19 -19.87
CA VAL A 316 -8.14 14.39 -19.33
C VAL A 316 -7.09 15.40 -18.86
N ASN A 317 -7.28 16.66 -19.21
CA ASN A 317 -6.38 17.73 -18.79
C ASN A 317 -6.63 18.06 -17.31
N VAL A 318 -5.66 17.79 -16.47
CA VAL A 318 -5.74 17.96 -15.00
C VAL A 318 -4.41 18.45 -14.43
N ASP A 319 -4.47 19.06 -13.26
CA ASP A 319 -3.30 19.51 -12.52
C ASP A 319 -2.60 18.37 -11.75
N VAL A 320 -3.40 17.43 -11.22
CA VAL A 320 -2.92 16.32 -10.37
C VAL A 320 -3.53 15.01 -10.82
N ALA A 321 -2.74 13.93 -10.80
CA ALA A 321 -3.18 12.57 -11.05
C ALA A 321 -2.99 11.67 -9.81
N LEU A 322 -4.01 10.92 -9.45
CA LEU A 322 -4.01 10.00 -8.32
C LEU A 322 -4.45 8.60 -8.80
N PRO A 323 -3.54 7.76 -9.29
CA PRO A 323 -3.87 6.39 -9.69
C PRO A 323 -4.14 5.52 -8.46
N CYS A 324 -5.43 5.16 -8.28
CA CYS A 324 -5.96 4.49 -7.09
C CYS A 324 -6.64 3.15 -7.38
N ALA A 325 -6.56 2.62 -8.61
CA ALA A 325 -7.28 1.40 -8.99
C ALA A 325 -6.45 0.14 -8.80
N THR A 326 -5.52 -0.13 -9.72
CA THR A 326 -4.80 -1.41 -9.77
C THR A 326 -3.35 -1.25 -10.19
N GLN A 327 -2.57 -2.32 -9.98
CA GLN A 327 -1.20 -2.42 -10.47
C GLN A 327 -1.14 -2.29 -11.99
N ASN A 328 -0.14 -1.56 -12.50
CA ASN A 328 0.16 -1.36 -13.93
C ASN A 328 -1.01 -0.75 -14.74
N GLU A 329 -1.83 0.08 -14.11
CA GLU A 329 -2.96 0.76 -14.75
C GLU A 329 -2.57 1.97 -15.60
N LEU A 330 -1.34 2.48 -15.47
CA LEU A 330 -0.81 3.64 -16.18
C LEU A 330 0.54 3.30 -16.83
N ASN A 331 0.56 3.30 -18.13
CA ASN A 331 1.73 2.94 -18.94
C ASN A 331 2.46 4.18 -19.50
N GLY A 332 3.59 3.96 -20.21
CA GLY A 332 4.39 5.05 -20.75
C GLY A 332 3.68 5.93 -21.79
N LYS A 333 2.69 5.42 -22.52
CA LYS A 333 1.91 6.24 -23.48
C LYS A 333 1.01 7.20 -22.70
N GLU A 334 0.34 6.71 -21.69
CA GLU A 334 -0.55 7.51 -20.82
C GLU A 334 0.24 8.53 -20.02
N ALA A 335 1.43 8.18 -19.55
CA ALA A 335 2.35 9.12 -18.89
C ALA A 335 2.73 10.28 -19.84
N LYS A 336 3.05 10.00 -21.11
CA LYS A 336 3.34 11.03 -22.11
C LYS A 336 2.13 11.95 -22.37
N MET A 337 0.91 11.41 -22.35
CA MET A 337 -0.31 12.22 -22.47
C MET A 337 -0.47 13.19 -21.29
N LEU A 338 -0.28 12.71 -20.06
CA LEU A 338 -0.35 13.54 -18.86
C LEU A 338 0.72 14.64 -18.86
N VAL A 339 1.95 14.31 -19.27
CA VAL A 339 3.05 15.30 -19.40
C VAL A 339 2.72 16.34 -20.47
N ALA A 340 2.20 15.93 -21.62
CA ALA A 340 1.77 16.84 -22.68
C ALA A 340 0.64 17.79 -22.23
N ASN A 341 -0.24 17.32 -21.34
CA ASN A 341 -1.30 18.08 -20.69
C ASN A 341 -0.81 18.97 -19.52
N LYS A 342 0.52 19.06 -19.30
CA LYS A 342 1.13 19.91 -18.27
C LYS A 342 0.77 19.50 -16.83
N LEU A 343 0.64 18.20 -16.58
CA LEU A 343 0.48 17.67 -15.23
C LEU A 343 1.54 18.23 -14.29
N ILE A 344 1.14 18.65 -13.09
CA ILE A 344 2.04 19.18 -12.06
C ILE A 344 2.61 18.06 -11.20
N ALA A 345 1.71 17.17 -10.73
CA ALA A 345 2.07 16.11 -9.81
C ALA A 345 1.24 14.83 -10.05
N ILE A 346 1.89 13.70 -9.81
CA ILE A 346 1.24 12.39 -9.73
C ILE A 346 1.70 11.67 -8.46
N ALA A 347 0.75 11.12 -7.70
CA ALA A 347 1.03 10.35 -6.50
C ALA A 347 0.29 9.00 -6.53
N GLU A 348 1.01 7.93 -6.33
CA GLU A 348 0.48 6.57 -6.41
C GLU A 348 -0.36 6.19 -5.18
N GLY A 349 -1.66 6.01 -5.38
CA GLY A 349 -2.59 5.52 -4.34
C GLY A 349 -2.66 3.99 -4.29
N ALA A 350 -2.64 3.33 -5.43
CA ALA A 350 -2.51 1.88 -5.53
C ALA A 350 -1.06 1.43 -5.32
N ASN A 351 -0.83 0.12 -5.21
CA ASN A 351 0.53 -0.43 -5.21
C ASN A 351 1.02 -0.62 -6.64
N MET A 352 2.09 0.10 -7.00
CA MET A 352 2.72 0.09 -8.34
C MET A 352 1.71 0.28 -9.49
N PRO A 353 0.89 1.33 -9.50
CA PRO A 353 -0.06 1.58 -10.58
C PRO A 353 0.64 2.04 -11.87
N CYS A 354 1.81 2.69 -11.76
CA CYS A 354 2.60 3.12 -12.89
C CYS A 354 3.59 2.02 -13.30
N THR A 355 3.68 1.77 -14.61
CA THR A 355 4.74 0.89 -15.13
C THR A 355 6.12 1.56 -15.01
N PRO A 356 7.24 0.80 -14.99
CA PRO A 356 8.58 1.40 -14.96
C PRO A 356 8.83 2.40 -16.09
N GLU A 357 8.28 2.15 -17.28
CA GLU A 357 8.34 3.10 -18.41
C GLU A 357 7.62 4.42 -18.07
N ALA A 358 6.44 4.35 -17.43
CA ALA A 358 5.70 5.54 -17.04
C ALA A 358 6.46 6.36 -15.98
N VAL A 359 7.05 5.68 -15.00
CA VAL A 359 7.89 6.31 -13.97
C VAL A 359 9.06 7.08 -14.62
N GLY A 360 9.77 6.45 -15.57
CA GLY A 360 10.85 7.09 -16.32
C GLY A 360 10.39 8.37 -17.04
N VAL A 361 9.23 8.32 -17.70
CA VAL A 361 8.66 9.50 -18.38
C VAL A 361 8.39 10.65 -17.41
N PHE A 362 7.84 10.38 -16.21
CA PHE A 362 7.60 11.43 -15.21
C PHE A 362 8.90 12.00 -14.65
N GLN A 363 9.88 11.17 -14.32
CA GLN A 363 11.18 11.62 -13.82
C GLN A 363 11.93 12.49 -14.83
N GLU A 364 11.92 12.12 -16.11
CA GLU A 364 12.56 12.88 -17.18
C GLU A 364 11.85 14.22 -17.48
N SER A 365 10.54 14.30 -17.29
CA SER A 365 9.73 15.48 -17.61
C SER A 365 9.74 16.57 -16.55
N GLY A 366 10.21 16.28 -15.34
CA GLY A 366 10.14 17.19 -14.19
C GLY A 366 8.78 17.31 -13.54
N VAL A 367 7.81 16.44 -13.89
CA VAL A 367 6.57 16.23 -13.14
C VAL A 367 6.92 15.63 -11.78
N LEU A 368 6.30 16.15 -10.72
CA LEU A 368 6.49 15.58 -9.38
C LEU A 368 5.86 14.19 -9.32
N PHE A 369 6.66 13.16 -9.17
CA PHE A 369 6.22 11.76 -9.07
C PHE A 369 6.47 11.20 -7.67
N ALA A 370 5.43 10.70 -6.99
CA ALA A 370 5.54 10.02 -5.70
C ALA A 370 5.26 8.52 -5.83
N PRO A 371 6.20 7.64 -5.42
CA PRO A 371 6.01 6.21 -5.42
C PRO A 371 5.04 5.77 -4.34
N GLY A 372 4.27 4.69 -4.59
CA GLY A 372 3.26 4.18 -3.68
C GLY A 372 3.78 3.86 -2.28
N LYS A 373 5.03 3.37 -2.16
CA LYS A 373 5.64 3.08 -0.85
C LYS A 373 5.71 4.30 0.09
N ALA A 374 5.76 5.52 -0.46
CA ALA A 374 5.72 6.76 0.29
C ALA A 374 4.29 7.35 0.35
N SER A 375 3.67 7.58 -0.81
CA SER A 375 2.39 8.29 -0.92
C SER A 375 1.19 7.51 -0.35
N ASN A 376 1.15 6.18 -0.47
CA ASN A 376 0.05 5.37 0.06
C ASN A 376 0.33 4.76 1.45
N ALA A 377 1.37 5.24 2.15
CA ALA A 377 1.74 4.73 3.47
C ALA A 377 0.70 5.04 4.57
N GLY A 378 -0.30 5.87 4.31
CA GLY A 378 -1.33 6.23 5.29
C GLY A 378 -2.05 5.02 5.90
N GLY A 379 -2.32 3.98 5.09
CA GLY A 379 -2.94 2.75 5.59
C GLY A 379 -2.12 2.03 6.65
N VAL A 380 -0.81 1.88 6.43
CA VAL A 380 0.08 1.23 7.42
C VAL A 380 0.40 2.18 8.58
N ALA A 381 0.49 3.47 8.35
CA ALA A 381 0.63 4.48 9.41
C ALA A 381 -0.53 4.37 10.41
N THR A 382 -1.77 4.37 9.92
CA THR A 382 -2.95 4.21 10.80
C THR A 382 -3.00 2.81 11.45
N SER A 383 -2.49 1.77 10.78
CA SER A 383 -2.32 0.47 11.45
C SER A 383 -1.34 0.55 12.63
N GLY A 384 -0.24 1.28 12.51
CA GLY A 384 0.68 1.54 13.62
C GLY A 384 0.04 2.39 14.74
N LEU A 385 -0.80 3.37 14.37
CA LEU A 385 -1.60 4.12 15.35
C LEU A 385 -2.62 3.22 16.07
N GLU A 386 -3.22 2.23 15.37
CA GLU A 386 -4.06 1.21 15.99
C GLU A 386 -3.28 0.37 17.01
N MET A 387 -2.05 -0.06 16.65
CA MET A 387 -1.16 -0.77 17.59
C MET A 387 -0.88 0.08 18.83
N SER A 388 -0.59 1.37 18.67
CA SER A 388 -0.35 2.29 19.79
C SER A 388 -1.57 2.42 20.70
N GLN A 389 -2.77 2.59 20.14
CA GLN A 389 -4.02 2.62 20.89
C GLN A 389 -4.25 1.30 21.66
N ASN A 390 -3.96 0.15 21.03
CA ASN A 390 -4.10 -1.15 21.65
C ASN A 390 -3.12 -1.34 22.83
N SER A 391 -1.88 -0.90 22.68
CA SER A 391 -0.87 -0.97 23.75
C SER A 391 -1.23 -0.08 24.94
N LEU A 392 -1.78 1.10 24.67
CA LEU A 392 -2.28 2.02 25.69
C LEU A 392 -3.60 1.58 26.32
N ARG A 393 -4.34 0.65 25.68
CA ARG A 393 -5.72 0.27 25.99
C ARG A 393 -6.69 1.47 25.97
N LEU A 394 -6.45 2.40 25.04
CA LEU A 394 -7.25 3.60 24.82
C LEU A 394 -7.71 3.66 23.37
N SER A 395 -8.76 4.42 23.12
CA SER A 395 -9.21 4.79 21.78
C SER A 395 -9.08 6.29 21.59
N TRP A 396 -8.52 6.71 20.46
CA TRP A 396 -8.46 8.11 20.09
C TRP A 396 -9.69 8.52 19.29
N THR A 397 -10.00 9.81 19.29
CA THR A 397 -11.07 10.40 18.48
C THR A 397 -10.66 10.35 16.99
N ARG A 398 -11.63 10.63 16.12
CA ARG A 398 -11.39 10.71 14.68
C ARG A 398 -10.35 11.79 14.34
N GLU A 399 -10.51 12.94 15.00
CA GLU A 399 -9.65 14.11 14.83
C GLU A 399 -8.23 13.84 15.30
N GLU A 400 -8.05 13.18 16.44
CA GLU A 400 -6.72 12.80 16.95
C GLU A 400 -6.00 11.83 16.01
N VAL A 401 -6.71 10.85 15.45
CA VAL A 401 -6.10 9.89 14.49
C VAL A 401 -5.77 10.60 13.19
N ASP A 402 -6.66 11.46 12.66
CA ASP A 402 -6.44 12.18 11.40
C ASP A 402 -5.26 13.16 11.50
N GLN A 403 -5.16 13.92 12.62
CA GLN A 403 -4.02 14.81 12.88
C GLN A 403 -2.68 14.05 12.96
N LYS A 404 -2.68 12.89 13.60
CA LYS A 404 -1.47 12.05 13.67
C LYS A 404 -1.12 11.47 12.29
N LEU A 405 -2.11 11.06 11.51
CA LEU A 405 -1.91 10.60 10.15
C LEU A 405 -1.34 11.70 9.26
N ASP A 406 -1.91 12.90 9.32
CA ASP A 406 -1.39 14.07 8.56
C ASP A 406 0.08 14.35 8.93
N ALA A 407 0.40 14.44 10.23
CA ALA A 407 1.76 14.66 10.69
C ALA A 407 2.74 13.59 10.21
N ILE A 408 2.34 12.30 10.20
CA ILE A 408 3.17 11.21 9.68
C ILE A 408 3.41 11.38 8.18
N MET A 409 2.38 11.73 7.40
CA MET A 409 2.53 11.89 5.95
C MET A 409 3.40 13.11 5.57
N VAL A 410 3.29 14.20 6.33
CA VAL A 410 4.19 15.35 6.22
C VAL A 410 5.64 14.95 6.47
N GLU A 411 5.88 14.18 7.53
CA GLU A 411 7.24 13.73 7.88
C GLU A 411 7.80 12.72 6.85
N ILE A 412 6.97 11.83 6.29
CA ILE A 412 7.38 10.94 5.19
C ILE A 412 7.83 11.77 3.98
N HIS A 413 7.04 12.76 3.57
CA HIS A 413 7.39 13.64 2.45
C HIS A 413 8.70 14.40 2.72
N LYS A 414 8.82 14.99 3.90
CA LYS A 414 10.02 15.73 4.31
C LYS A 414 11.25 14.84 4.27
N ASN A 415 11.22 13.67 4.90
CA ASN A 415 12.34 12.73 4.94
C ASN A 415 12.75 12.25 3.55
N ALA A 416 11.80 11.92 2.68
CA ALA A 416 12.09 11.55 1.30
C ALA A 416 12.71 12.72 0.51
N SER A 417 12.15 13.92 0.62
CA SER A 417 12.61 15.12 -0.08
C SER A 417 14.01 15.54 0.36
N GLU A 418 14.25 15.65 1.68
CA GLU A 418 15.54 16.04 2.24
C GLU A 418 16.64 15.01 1.94
N THR A 419 16.30 13.72 1.98
CA THR A 419 17.22 12.65 1.62
C THR A 419 17.60 12.73 0.14
N ALA A 420 16.64 12.87 -0.76
CA ALA A 420 16.94 13.06 -2.18
C ALA A 420 17.86 14.27 -2.42
N LYS A 421 17.56 15.38 -1.78
CA LYS A 421 18.38 16.60 -1.88
C LYS A 421 19.80 16.40 -1.35
N LYS A 422 19.97 15.72 -0.21
CA LYS A 422 21.29 15.40 0.38
C LYS A 422 22.21 14.61 -0.57
N TYR A 423 21.62 13.79 -1.45
CA TYR A 423 22.33 13.00 -2.45
C TYR A 423 22.36 13.66 -3.84
N GLY A 424 21.94 14.94 -3.97
CA GLY A 424 21.96 15.68 -5.23
C GLY A 424 20.86 15.28 -6.23
N ARG A 425 19.79 14.65 -5.75
CA ARG A 425 18.63 14.22 -6.54
C ARG A 425 17.34 14.93 -6.09
N GLU A 426 17.40 16.24 -5.94
CA GLU A 426 16.25 17.05 -5.50
C GLU A 426 15.02 16.80 -6.38
N GLY A 427 13.89 16.47 -5.75
CA GLY A 427 12.63 16.13 -6.43
C GLY A 427 12.46 14.64 -6.81
N ASP A 428 13.48 13.80 -6.65
CA ASP A 428 13.39 12.35 -6.87
C ASP A 428 12.87 11.64 -5.60
N TYR A 429 11.55 11.58 -5.47
CA TYR A 429 10.91 10.93 -4.32
C TYR A 429 11.08 9.40 -4.31
N VAL A 430 11.34 8.76 -5.46
CA VAL A 430 11.61 7.30 -5.54
C VAL A 430 12.92 7.00 -4.82
N PHE A 431 13.98 7.69 -5.24
CA PHE A 431 15.28 7.60 -4.59
C PHE A 431 15.21 7.99 -3.12
N GLY A 432 14.59 9.14 -2.84
CA GLY A 432 14.46 9.65 -1.47
C GLY A 432 13.77 8.69 -0.52
N ALA A 433 12.67 8.06 -0.94
CA ALA A 433 11.92 7.09 -0.14
C ALA A 433 12.73 5.81 0.11
N ASN A 434 13.37 5.26 -0.94
CA ASN A 434 14.19 4.05 -0.80
C ASN A 434 15.36 4.29 0.16
N VAL A 435 16.09 5.39 -0.02
CA VAL A 435 17.29 5.70 0.79
C VAL A 435 16.90 6.09 2.21
N ALA A 436 15.89 6.94 2.42
CA ALA A 436 15.44 7.32 3.77
C ALA A 436 14.98 6.10 4.57
N GLY A 437 14.18 5.22 3.92
CA GLY A 437 13.75 3.97 4.53
C GLY A 437 14.92 3.06 4.90
N PHE A 438 15.89 2.91 3.99
CA PHE A 438 17.08 2.08 4.22
C PHE A 438 17.95 2.61 5.36
N LEU A 439 18.28 3.90 5.38
CA LEU A 439 19.20 4.47 6.37
C LEU A 439 18.73 4.23 7.81
N LYS A 440 17.44 4.36 8.10
CA LYS A 440 16.88 4.08 9.42
C LYS A 440 17.04 2.61 9.81
N ILE A 441 16.81 1.70 8.86
CA ILE A 441 16.96 0.26 9.08
C ILE A 441 18.45 -0.08 9.28
N ALA A 442 19.31 0.50 8.45
CA ALA A 442 20.76 0.27 8.50
C ALA A 442 21.36 0.71 9.84
N GLU A 443 20.95 1.87 10.34
CA GLU A 443 21.36 2.38 11.65
C GLU A 443 20.95 1.40 12.79
N ALA A 444 19.71 0.93 12.77
CA ALA A 444 19.23 -0.03 13.75
C ALA A 444 19.99 -1.38 13.66
N MET A 445 20.15 -1.93 12.45
CA MET A 445 20.88 -3.19 12.23
C MET A 445 22.36 -3.07 12.60
N GLN A 446 22.97 -1.91 12.38
CA GLN A 446 24.35 -1.65 12.81
C GLN A 446 24.47 -1.63 14.34
N ALA A 447 23.52 -0.98 15.02
CA ALA A 447 23.49 -0.93 16.47
C ALA A 447 23.24 -2.31 17.13
N HIS A 448 22.41 -3.14 16.50
CA HIS A 448 22.12 -4.49 16.99
C HIS A 448 23.27 -5.50 16.75
N GLY A 449 24.19 -5.21 15.82
CA GLY A 449 25.24 -6.13 15.41
C GLY A 449 24.74 -7.20 14.44
N VAL A 450 25.37 -8.38 14.50
CA VAL A 450 25.00 -9.54 13.66
C VAL A 450 24.23 -10.53 14.52
N VAL A 451 22.90 -10.47 14.39
CA VAL A 451 21.94 -11.32 15.11
C VAL A 451 21.06 -12.06 14.13
#